data_53054b4ce7780a627ecde3df880ad4d2
#
_entry.id   53054b4ce7780a627ecde3df880ad4d2
#
_cell.length_a   1.000
_cell.length_b   1.000
_cell.length_c   1.000
_cell.angle_alpha   90.00
_cell.angle_beta   90.00
_cell.angle_gamma   90.00
#
_symmetry.space_group_name_H-M   'P 1'
#
loop_
_entity.id
_entity.type
_entity.pdbx_description
1 polymer ?
#
loop_
_entity_poly.entity_id
_entity_poly.type
_entity_poly.pdbx_seq_one_letter_code
_entity_poly.pdbx_strand_id
1 'polypeptide(L)'
;MGTCATACPTEAIHYALPNPEDTQKFIERTLANYEQAGGLDPIVLICSSRHEIYNVMALKALPDNVIPIVVEELPSVGIDTWFAALVNGATQVLFAASRFMPQTIIRVLNSEVGIAQELLDQLGIAKETIDILYLESLREGAPTLCTESFDLALGDLQGNKRQRLFTALDALSASRIPVENIVELPANAPYGTVSCENKDCTLCMSCVAVCPTRALHTDGQSPSLKFVEQDCIQCGLCEKACPEKVLTLTPRMNWVKEERQKAVVIHEEKAAECIRCHKPFAPQSMIDMLQNKLRGHSHFSDEAAINRIAMCEDCRVIDMFESMAADPMSQLKY
;
A
#
# COMPACT_ATOMS: atom_id res chain seq x y z
N MET A 1 16.24 -3.18 14.88
CA MET A 1 15.62 -4.04 13.86
C MET A 1 14.17 -3.67 13.49
N GLY A 2 13.51 -2.72 14.13
CA GLY A 2 12.11 -2.32 13.85
C GLY A 2 11.83 -1.68 12.49
N THR A 3 12.84 -1.11 11.83
CA THR A 3 12.68 -0.36 10.57
C THR A 3 11.99 -1.14 9.45
N CYS A 4 12.25 -2.45 9.34
CA CYS A 4 11.60 -3.28 8.32
C CYS A 4 10.09 -3.47 8.60
N ALA A 5 9.70 -3.58 9.88
CA ALA A 5 8.30 -3.71 10.27
C ALA A 5 7.53 -2.41 10.04
N THR A 6 8.14 -1.25 10.38
CA THR A 6 7.53 0.06 10.13
C THR A 6 7.41 0.37 8.65
N ALA A 7 8.49 0.19 7.88
CA ALA A 7 8.51 0.48 6.45
C ALA A 7 7.67 -0.50 5.60
N CYS A 8 7.29 -1.67 6.13
CA CYS A 8 6.48 -2.64 5.39
C CYS A 8 5.00 -2.21 5.41
N PRO A 9 4.42 -1.80 4.26
CA PRO A 9 3.05 -1.30 4.23
C PRO A 9 1.99 -2.41 4.26
N THR A 10 2.40 -3.69 4.13
CA THR A 10 1.52 -4.86 4.09
C THR A 10 1.66 -5.78 5.29
N GLU A 11 2.53 -5.42 6.27
CA GLU A 11 2.83 -6.25 7.43
C GLU A 11 3.41 -7.65 7.09
N ALA A 12 4.02 -7.80 5.90
CA ALA A 12 4.74 -9.04 5.55
C ALA A 12 5.91 -9.33 6.51
N ILE A 13 6.41 -8.29 7.17
CA ILE A 13 7.43 -8.38 8.22
C ILE A 13 6.86 -7.68 9.46
N HIS A 14 6.71 -8.42 10.54
CA HIS A 14 6.24 -7.91 11.83
C HIS A 14 6.96 -8.58 12.99
N TYR A 15 6.84 -8.00 14.17
CA TYR A 15 7.32 -8.64 15.40
C TYR A 15 6.37 -9.75 15.82
N ALA A 16 6.94 -10.86 16.30
CA ALA A 16 6.15 -11.95 16.87
C ALA A 16 5.76 -11.66 18.32
N LEU A 17 6.63 -10.95 19.08
CA LEU A 17 6.42 -10.63 20.51
C LEU A 17 7.05 -9.28 20.87
N PRO A 18 6.27 -8.28 21.29
CA PRO A 18 4.82 -8.24 21.10
C PRO A 18 4.47 -8.13 19.61
N ASN A 19 3.37 -8.72 19.22
CA ASN A 19 2.86 -8.47 17.88
C ASN A 19 2.20 -7.08 17.80
N PRO A 20 1.96 -6.53 16.59
CA PRO A 20 1.36 -5.20 16.45
C PRO A 20 -0.01 -5.06 17.12
N GLU A 21 -0.85 -6.11 17.05
CA GLU A 21 -2.19 -6.11 17.68
C GLU A 21 -2.10 -6.05 19.20
N ASP A 22 -1.18 -6.81 19.83
CA ASP A 22 -0.97 -6.76 21.28
C ASP A 22 -0.48 -5.38 21.74
N THR A 23 0.37 -4.74 20.92
CA THR A 23 0.84 -3.37 21.19
C THR A 23 -0.31 -2.37 21.12
N GLN A 24 -1.18 -2.47 20.11
CA GLN A 24 -2.37 -1.62 19.99
C GLN A 24 -3.32 -1.81 21.17
N LYS A 25 -3.65 -3.06 21.52
CA LYS A 25 -4.49 -3.40 22.69
C LYS A 25 -3.92 -2.87 24.01
N PHE A 26 -2.60 -2.91 24.15
CA PHE A 26 -1.94 -2.38 25.34
C PHE A 26 -2.11 -0.85 25.41
N ILE A 27 -1.89 -0.13 24.32
CA ILE A 27 -2.06 1.32 24.25
C ILE A 27 -3.52 1.70 24.53
N GLU A 28 -4.49 1.07 23.84
CA GLU A 28 -5.92 1.28 24.04
C GLU A 28 -6.34 1.12 25.51
N ARG A 29 -5.99 -0.02 26.12
CA ARG A 29 -6.31 -0.26 27.54
C ARG A 29 -5.64 0.74 28.47
N THR A 30 -4.44 1.18 28.14
CA THR A 30 -3.72 2.18 28.93
C THR A 30 -4.44 3.52 28.88
N LEU A 31 -4.87 3.95 27.70
CA LEU A 31 -5.66 5.18 27.51
C LEU A 31 -7.00 5.10 28.24
N ALA A 32 -7.74 4.01 28.05
CA ALA A 32 -9.02 3.80 28.73
C ALA A 32 -8.90 3.80 30.26
N ASN A 33 -7.87 3.16 30.83
CA ASN A 33 -7.61 3.17 32.26
C ASN A 33 -7.23 4.56 32.78
N TYR A 34 -6.44 5.31 31.99
CA TYR A 34 -6.05 6.68 32.34
C TYR A 34 -7.27 7.60 32.41
N GLU A 35 -8.16 7.53 31.43
CA GLU A 35 -9.41 8.29 31.39
C GLU A 35 -10.33 7.91 32.55
N GLN A 36 -10.53 6.59 32.82
CA GLN A 36 -11.32 6.11 33.96
C GLN A 36 -10.80 6.60 35.33
N ALA A 37 -9.49 6.80 35.43
CA ALA A 37 -8.85 7.40 36.61
C ALA A 37 -9.04 8.92 36.69
N GLY A 38 -9.70 9.56 35.74
CA GLY A 38 -9.93 10.99 35.68
C GLY A 38 -8.80 11.79 35.02
N GLY A 39 -7.91 11.10 34.29
CA GLY A 39 -6.89 11.74 33.47
C GLY A 39 -7.47 12.46 32.26
N LEU A 40 -6.87 13.56 31.88
CA LEU A 40 -7.26 14.40 30.75
C LEU A 40 -6.12 14.55 29.74
N ASP A 41 -6.47 14.72 28.48
CA ASP A 41 -5.55 15.02 27.39
C ASP A 41 -4.32 14.10 27.31
N PRO A 42 -4.48 12.77 27.26
CA PRO A 42 -3.39 11.82 27.31
C PRO A 42 -2.50 11.92 26.06
N ILE A 43 -1.18 12.02 26.27
CA ILE A 43 -0.16 12.02 25.24
C ILE A 43 0.59 10.69 25.30
N VAL A 44 0.62 9.97 24.20
CA VAL A 44 1.39 8.73 24.08
C VAL A 44 2.82 9.05 23.72
N LEU A 45 3.78 8.69 24.57
CA LEU A 45 5.21 8.84 24.30
C LEU A 45 5.84 7.47 24.02
N ILE A 46 6.15 7.18 22.77
CA ILE A 46 6.85 5.95 22.38
C ILE A 46 8.32 6.05 22.76
N CYS A 47 8.77 5.15 23.62
CA CYS A 47 10.11 5.10 24.18
C CYS A 47 10.84 3.82 23.76
N SER A 48 12.15 3.91 23.44
CA SER A 48 12.95 2.71 23.19
C SER A 48 13.53 2.16 24.49
N SER A 49 13.39 0.87 24.74
CA SER A 49 14.01 0.20 25.90
C SER A 49 15.53 0.23 25.87
N ARG A 50 16.13 0.48 24.71
CA ARG A 50 17.60 0.60 24.56
C ARG A 50 18.15 1.93 25.03
N HIS A 51 17.27 2.92 25.29
CA HIS A 51 17.64 4.28 25.68
C HIS A 51 16.99 4.71 27.00
N GLU A 52 16.88 3.80 27.97
CA GLU A 52 16.14 3.98 29.23
C GLU A 52 16.52 5.25 29.99
N ILE A 53 17.80 5.58 30.09
CA ILE A 53 18.27 6.79 30.80
C ILE A 53 17.69 8.06 30.17
N TYR A 54 17.64 8.13 28.83
CA TYR A 54 17.08 9.28 28.13
C TYR A 54 15.56 9.35 28.30
N ASN A 55 14.87 8.20 28.30
CA ASN A 55 13.43 8.15 28.53
C ASN A 55 13.06 8.69 29.93
N VAL A 56 13.80 8.29 30.98
CA VAL A 56 13.59 8.79 32.35
C VAL A 56 13.85 10.29 32.45
N MET A 57 14.86 10.81 31.73
CA MET A 57 15.13 12.25 31.68
C MET A 57 14.01 13.03 30.99
N ALA A 58 13.48 12.49 29.90
CA ALA A 58 12.35 13.09 29.17
C ALA A 58 11.11 13.17 30.07
N LEU A 59 10.74 12.07 30.70
CA LEU A 59 9.55 12.00 31.56
C LEU A 59 9.60 12.98 32.74
N LYS A 60 10.78 13.30 33.28
CA LYS A 60 10.94 14.31 34.33
C LYS A 60 10.72 15.74 33.83
N ALA A 61 10.86 15.99 32.54
CA ALA A 61 10.74 17.31 31.94
C ALA A 61 9.35 17.54 31.28
N LEU A 62 8.54 16.49 31.14
CA LEU A 62 7.23 16.52 30.52
C LEU A 62 6.10 16.51 31.57
N PRO A 63 4.90 17.00 31.23
CA PRO A 63 3.77 17.01 32.16
C PRO A 63 3.24 15.60 32.45
N ASP A 64 2.42 15.49 33.51
CA ASP A 64 1.94 14.19 34.05
C ASP A 64 0.96 13.46 33.13
N ASN A 65 0.40 14.12 32.12
CA ASN A 65 -0.47 13.49 31.11
C ASN A 65 0.29 12.77 29.99
N VAL A 66 1.64 12.77 30.04
CA VAL A 66 2.47 12.04 29.10
C VAL A 66 2.65 10.59 29.57
N ILE A 67 2.11 9.66 28.79
CA ILE A 67 2.08 8.22 29.09
C ILE A 67 3.19 7.52 28.28
N PRO A 68 4.26 7.00 28.94
CA PRO A 68 5.34 6.31 28.24
C PRO A 68 4.90 4.89 27.83
N ILE A 69 5.07 4.58 26.55
CA ILE A 69 4.93 3.24 25.99
C ILE A 69 6.31 2.74 25.57
N VAL A 70 6.85 1.80 26.33
CA VAL A 70 8.22 1.30 26.10
C VAL A 70 8.17 0.14 25.11
N VAL A 71 8.89 0.32 24.00
CA VAL A 71 9.04 -0.67 22.94
C VAL A 71 10.53 -1.01 22.74
N GLU A 72 10.88 -2.07 22.03
CA GLU A 72 12.28 -2.42 21.79
C GLU A 72 13.01 -1.31 21.03
N GLU A 73 12.42 -0.85 19.93
CA GLU A 73 12.94 0.25 19.10
C GLU A 73 11.77 1.13 18.65
N LEU A 74 11.97 2.43 18.48
CA LEU A 74 10.91 3.35 18.05
C LEU A 74 10.20 2.89 16.77
N PRO A 75 10.91 2.46 15.71
CA PRO A 75 10.26 1.98 14.50
C PRO A 75 9.76 0.52 14.61
N SER A 76 9.53 -0.04 15.78
CA SER A 76 8.80 -1.30 15.93
C SER A 76 7.28 -1.10 15.91
N VAL A 77 6.83 0.13 16.07
CA VAL A 77 5.42 0.53 16.08
C VAL A 77 5.11 1.29 14.80
N GLY A 78 4.17 0.80 14.02
CA GLY A 78 3.84 1.36 12.70
C GLY A 78 2.80 2.48 12.76
N ILE A 79 2.65 3.17 11.63
CA ILE A 79 1.69 4.27 11.43
C ILE A 79 0.24 3.90 11.78
N ASP A 80 -0.16 2.63 11.58
CA ASP A 80 -1.46 2.11 11.96
C ASP A 80 -1.71 2.20 13.46
N THR A 81 -0.69 1.92 14.28
CA THR A 81 -0.77 2.01 15.75
C THR A 81 -0.81 3.45 16.22
N TRP A 82 -0.14 4.38 15.52
CA TRP A 82 -0.17 5.81 15.85
C TRP A 82 -1.57 6.38 15.68
N PHE A 83 -2.18 6.12 14.52
CA PHE A 83 -3.56 6.53 14.27
C PHE A 83 -4.57 5.79 15.16
N ALA A 84 -4.32 4.50 15.48
CA ALA A 84 -5.14 3.78 16.45
C ALA A 84 -5.13 4.43 17.84
N ALA A 85 -3.97 4.94 18.30
CA ALA A 85 -3.88 5.67 19.55
C ALA A 85 -4.71 6.96 19.54
N LEU A 86 -4.66 7.72 18.44
CA LEU A 86 -5.43 8.96 18.29
C LEU A 86 -6.95 8.69 18.33
N VAL A 87 -7.45 7.72 17.57
CA VAL A 87 -8.89 7.41 17.53
C VAL A 87 -9.41 6.76 18.82
N ASN A 88 -8.53 6.34 19.72
CA ASN A 88 -8.83 5.81 21.04
C ASN A 88 -8.46 6.77 22.18
N GLY A 89 -8.40 8.08 21.89
CA GLY A 89 -8.38 9.12 22.90
C GLY A 89 -7.04 9.81 23.14
N ALA A 90 -5.92 9.37 22.53
CA ALA A 90 -4.68 10.12 22.61
C ALA A 90 -4.81 11.47 21.90
N THR A 91 -4.39 12.55 22.53
CA THR A 91 -4.33 13.88 21.90
C THR A 91 -3.09 14.07 21.04
N GLN A 92 -2.03 13.27 21.31
CA GLN A 92 -0.77 13.36 20.60
C GLN A 92 0.00 12.04 20.72
N VAL A 93 0.79 11.71 19.69
CA VAL A 93 1.73 10.59 19.68
C VAL A 93 3.13 11.13 19.41
N LEU A 94 4.01 11.01 20.39
CA LEU A 94 5.39 11.48 20.34
C LEU A 94 6.39 10.32 20.34
N PHE A 95 7.52 10.49 19.67
CA PHE A 95 8.62 9.53 19.67
C PHE A 95 9.82 10.13 20.39
N ALA A 96 10.23 9.52 21.51
CA ALA A 96 11.39 9.96 22.29
C ALA A 96 12.68 9.62 21.53
N ALA A 97 13.18 10.55 20.70
CA ALA A 97 14.40 10.39 19.93
C ALA A 97 15.59 11.13 20.55
N SER A 98 16.79 10.70 20.19
CA SER A 98 18.03 11.36 20.58
C SER A 98 18.98 11.41 19.37
N ARG A 99 19.83 12.43 19.31
CA ARG A 99 20.90 12.56 18.30
C ARG A 99 21.90 11.41 18.29
N PHE A 100 21.91 10.59 19.34
CA PHE A 100 22.77 9.41 19.45
C PHE A 100 22.15 8.15 18.84
N MET A 101 20.89 8.22 18.40
CA MET A 101 20.26 7.10 17.71
C MET A 101 20.88 6.91 16.32
N PRO A 102 20.93 5.64 15.82
CA PRO A 102 21.41 5.36 14.48
C PRO A 102 20.66 6.16 13.41
N GLN A 103 21.39 6.79 12.49
CA GLN A 103 20.81 7.63 11.43
C GLN A 103 19.82 6.88 10.52
N THR A 104 19.98 5.57 10.38
CA THR A 104 19.04 4.72 9.62
C THR A 104 17.65 4.66 10.29
N ILE A 105 17.62 4.59 11.63
CA ILE A 105 16.38 4.60 12.41
C ILE A 105 15.69 5.96 12.28
N ILE A 106 16.44 7.04 12.50
CA ILE A 106 15.91 8.42 12.43
C ILE A 106 15.37 8.72 11.01
N ARG A 107 16.08 8.28 9.96
CA ARG A 107 15.62 8.50 8.58
C ARG A 107 14.29 7.82 8.29
N VAL A 108 14.12 6.55 8.68
CA VAL A 108 12.86 5.82 8.50
C VAL A 108 11.75 6.47 9.32
N LEU A 109 12.01 6.79 10.58
CA LEU A 109 11.03 7.43 11.44
C LEU A 109 10.57 8.78 10.88
N ASN A 110 11.50 9.66 10.47
CA ASN A 110 11.18 10.94 9.83
C ASN A 110 10.33 10.76 8.55
N SER A 111 10.64 9.74 7.74
CA SER A 111 9.87 9.44 6.52
C SER A 111 8.41 9.06 6.84
N GLU A 112 8.22 8.15 7.80
CA GLU A 112 6.88 7.69 8.18
C GLU A 112 6.08 8.77 8.92
N VAL A 113 6.72 9.52 9.84
CA VAL A 113 6.10 10.66 10.52
C VAL A 113 5.72 11.73 9.51
N GLY A 114 6.57 12.04 8.53
CA GLY A 114 6.23 13.00 7.47
C GLY A 114 4.99 12.60 6.68
N ILE A 115 4.82 11.30 6.36
CA ILE A 115 3.60 10.80 5.71
C ILE A 115 2.38 10.96 6.63
N ALA A 116 2.51 10.61 7.92
CA ALA A 116 1.43 10.77 8.90
C ALA A 116 1.00 12.23 9.03
N GLN A 117 1.96 13.16 9.09
CA GLN A 117 1.73 14.60 9.17
C GLN A 117 1.00 15.15 7.94
N GLU A 118 1.34 14.67 6.74
CA GLU A 118 0.59 15.04 5.52
C GLU A 118 -0.86 14.55 5.57
N LEU A 119 -1.10 13.33 6.07
CA LEU A 119 -2.47 12.80 6.23
C LEU A 119 -3.27 13.61 7.28
N LEU A 120 -2.65 14.03 8.39
CA LEU A 120 -3.27 14.87 9.40
C LEU A 120 -3.62 16.27 8.85
N ASP A 121 -2.70 16.90 8.13
CA ASP A 121 -2.88 18.21 7.52
C ASP A 121 -4.10 18.24 6.58
N GLN A 122 -4.30 17.18 5.80
CA GLN A 122 -5.46 17.04 4.91
C GLN A 122 -6.80 16.97 5.66
N LEU A 123 -6.77 16.54 6.92
CA LEU A 123 -7.93 16.52 7.82
C LEU A 123 -8.06 17.80 8.66
N GLY A 124 -7.20 18.79 8.43
CA GLY A 124 -7.15 20.01 9.23
C GLY A 124 -6.69 19.77 10.67
N ILE A 125 -5.95 18.70 10.91
CA ILE A 125 -5.35 18.34 12.21
C ILE A 125 -3.90 18.82 12.23
N ALA A 126 -3.49 19.39 13.36
CA ALA A 126 -2.11 19.87 13.52
C ALA A 126 -1.07 18.78 13.25
N LYS A 127 -0.03 19.09 12.48
CA LYS A 127 1.04 18.12 12.14
C LYS A 127 1.75 17.61 13.38
N GLU A 128 1.90 18.45 14.40
CA GLU A 128 2.51 18.13 15.69
C GLU A 128 1.77 17.04 16.47
N THR A 129 0.53 16.69 16.07
CA THR A 129 -0.25 15.59 16.66
C THR A 129 0.48 14.25 16.56
N ILE A 130 1.32 14.06 15.54
CA ILE A 130 2.28 12.95 15.46
C ILE A 130 3.66 13.55 15.17
N ASP A 131 4.58 13.47 16.13
CA ASP A 131 5.89 14.12 15.97
C ASP A 131 7.04 13.39 16.68
N ILE A 132 8.26 13.79 16.34
CA ILE A 132 9.49 13.28 16.96
C ILE A 132 9.99 14.29 17.97
N LEU A 133 9.95 13.90 19.25
CA LEU A 133 10.50 14.67 20.34
C LEU A 133 12.01 14.38 20.50
N TYR A 134 12.85 15.29 20.08
CA TYR A 134 14.26 15.18 20.36
C TYR A 134 14.55 15.58 21.82
N LEU A 135 15.08 14.65 22.60
CA LEU A 135 15.30 14.84 24.05
C LEU A 135 16.25 16.00 24.36
N GLU A 136 17.13 16.34 23.43
CA GLU A 136 18.03 17.50 23.55
C GLU A 136 17.27 18.83 23.49
N SER A 137 16.16 18.91 22.74
CA SER A 137 15.35 20.12 22.63
C SER A 137 14.61 20.48 23.93
N LEU A 138 14.38 19.50 24.81
CA LEU A 138 13.79 19.76 26.13
C LEU A 138 14.61 20.69 27.02
N ARG A 139 15.90 20.86 26.70
CA ARG A 139 16.76 21.84 27.39
C ARG A 139 16.53 23.28 26.91
N GLU A 140 15.97 23.43 25.72
CA GLU A 140 15.73 24.73 25.06
C GLU A 140 14.34 25.27 25.37
N GLY A 141 13.40 24.38 25.73
CA GLY A 141 12.01 24.71 26.05
C GLY A 141 11.09 23.51 26.12
N ALA A 142 9.87 23.73 26.58
CA ALA A 142 8.84 22.71 26.54
C ALA A 142 8.40 22.46 25.08
N PRO A 143 8.10 21.20 24.70
CA PRO A 143 7.58 20.88 23.39
C PRO A 143 6.17 21.48 23.18
N THR A 144 5.77 21.66 21.93
CA THR A 144 4.38 21.99 21.60
C THR A 144 3.52 20.76 21.90
N LEU A 145 2.56 20.91 22.81
CA LEU A 145 1.64 19.85 23.18
C LEU A 145 0.26 20.14 22.58
N CYS A 146 -0.34 19.09 22.02
CA CYS A 146 -1.67 19.13 21.46
C CYS A 146 -2.69 18.73 22.54
N THR A 147 -3.83 19.43 22.56
CA THR A 147 -4.94 19.17 23.49
C THR A 147 -6.22 18.75 22.78
N GLU A 148 -6.18 18.67 21.44
CA GLU A 148 -7.31 18.24 20.65
C GLU A 148 -7.47 16.72 20.75
N SER A 149 -8.61 16.27 21.29
CA SER A 149 -8.94 14.84 21.39
C SER A 149 -9.78 14.39 20.19
N PHE A 150 -9.47 13.20 19.69
CA PHE A 150 -10.18 12.54 18.60
C PHE A 150 -10.85 11.24 19.07
N ASP A 151 -11.13 11.11 20.37
CA ASP A 151 -11.68 9.89 20.93
C ASP A 151 -12.98 9.49 20.20
N LEU A 152 -12.86 8.52 19.33
CA LEU A 152 -13.94 7.89 18.58
C LEU A 152 -14.30 6.52 19.16
N ALA A 153 -13.62 6.11 20.23
CA ALA A 153 -13.83 4.86 20.96
C ALA A 153 -13.91 3.62 20.05
N LEU A 154 -13.05 3.56 19.03
CA LEU A 154 -13.08 2.45 18.07
C LEU A 154 -12.62 1.13 18.66
N GLY A 155 -11.89 1.18 19.77
CA GLY A 155 -11.33 0.00 20.42
C GLY A 155 -10.28 -0.70 19.56
N ASP A 156 -10.28 -2.04 19.64
CA ASP A 156 -9.30 -2.88 18.97
C ASP A 156 -9.53 -2.96 17.45
N LEU A 157 -8.61 -2.36 16.67
CA LEU A 157 -8.68 -2.36 15.21
C LEU A 157 -8.21 -3.71 14.65
N GLN A 158 -9.04 -4.33 13.83
CA GLN A 158 -8.82 -5.66 13.29
C GLN A 158 -8.16 -5.65 11.91
N GLY A 159 -7.50 -6.76 11.55
CA GLY A 159 -6.90 -6.98 10.25
C GLY A 159 -5.40 -6.66 10.20
N ASN A 160 -4.83 -6.62 8.99
CA ASN A 160 -3.43 -6.28 8.81
C ASN A 160 -3.18 -4.77 9.00
N LYS A 161 -1.90 -4.37 9.06
CA LYS A 161 -1.46 -2.98 9.25
C LYS A 161 -2.22 -1.98 8.37
N ARG A 162 -2.41 -2.31 7.09
CA ARG A 162 -3.08 -1.42 6.14
C ARG A 162 -4.58 -1.29 6.43
N GLN A 163 -5.24 -2.39 6.78
CA GLN A 163 -6.66 -2.39 7.13
C GLN A 163 -6.91 -1.61 8.43
N ARG A 164 -6.07 -1.81 9.45
CA ARG A 164 -6.15 -1.04 10.71
C ARG A 164 -5.97 0.45 10.47
N LEU A 165 -4.94 0.83 9.68
CA LEU A 165 -4.70 2.24 9.34
C LEU A 165 -5.90 2.88 8.62
N PHE A 166 -6.41 2.23 7.56
CA PHE A 166 -7.56 2.79 6.85
C PHE A 166 -8.82 2.84 7.70
N THR A 167 -9.01 1.91 8.64
CA THR A 167 -10.12 1.98 9.60
C THR A 167 -10.02 3.23 10.48
N ALA A 168 -8.84 3.55 10.99
CA ALA A 168 -8.62 4.75 11.79
C ALA A 168 -8.78 6.03 10.94
N LEU A 169 -8.20 6.08 9.73
CA LEU A 169 -8.31 7.22 8.83
C LEU A 169 -9.75 7.47 8.36
N ASP A 170 -10.51 6.42 8.05
CA ASP A 170 -11.92 6.52 7.67
C ASP A 170 -12.77 7.09 8.82
N ALA A 171 -12.50 6.69 10.06
CA ALA A 171 -13.18 7.22 11.22
C ALA A 171 -12.83 8.70 11.47
N LEU A 172 -11.57 9.08 11.35
CA LEU A 172 -11.13 10.48 11.44
C LEU A 172 -11.78 11.34 10.35
N SER A 173 -11.79 10.87 9.10
CA SER A 173 -12.39 11.61 7.98
C SER A 173 -13.91 11.72 8.08
N ALA A 174 -14.58 10.79 8.75
CA ALA A 174 -16.00 10.89 9.05
C ALA A 174 -16.31 11.93 10.13
N SER A 175 -15.39 12.15 11.08
CA SER A 175 -15.50 13.18 12.11
C SER A 175 -14.99 14.56 11.64
N ARG A 176 -14.10 14.56 10.63
CA ARG A 176 -13.45 15.74 10.07
C ARG A 176 -13.46 15.68 8.56
N ILE A 177 -14.14 16.62 7.92
CA ILE A 177 -14.23 16.67 6.46
C ILE A 177 -12.84 17.02 5.90
N PRO A 178 -12.26 16.18 5.05
CA PRO A 178 -11.01 16.49 4.37
C PRO A 178 -11.12 17.75 3.53
N VAL A 179 -10.01 18.47 3.36
CA VAL A 179 -9.96 19.70 2.53
C VAL A 179 -10.36 19.39 1.09
N GLU A 180 -9.88 18.26 0.57
CA GLU A 180 -10.24 17.75 -0.76
C GLU A 180 -10.41 16.22 -0.69
N ASN A 181 -11.27 15.67 -1.56
CA ASN A 181 -11.49 14.22 -1.62
C ASN A 181 -10.26 13.44 -2.08
N ILE A 182 -9.44 14.03 -2.93
CA ILE A 182 -8.22 13.44 -3.48
C ILE A 182 -7.10 14.45 -3.34
N VAL A 183 -6.04 14.08 -2.62
CA VAL A 183 -4.90 14.94 -2.35
C VAL A 183 -3.61 14.21 -2.69
N GLU A 184 -2.66 14.89 -3.34
CA GLU A 184 -1.34 14.35 -3.65
C GLU A 184 -0.53 14.10 -2.36
N LEU A 185 0.26 13.05 -2.37
CA LEU A 185 1.15 12.68 -1.30
C LEU A 185 2.62 12.69 -1.76
N PRO A 186 3.58 12.77 -0.83
CA PRO A 186 4.99 12.63 -1.16
C PRO A 186 5.29 11.33 -1.93
N ALA A 187 6.29 11.39 -2.82
CA ALA A 187 6.64 10.29 -3.73
C ALA A 187 6.97 8.94 -3.04
N ASN A 188 7.29 8.97 -1.75
CA ASN A 188 7.57 7.78 -0.95
C ASN A 188 6.33 7.24 -0.21
N ALA A 189 5.17 7.87 -0.33
CA ALA A 189 3.96 7.42 0.34
C ALA A 189 3.45 6.09 -0.29
N PRO A 190 3.10 5.08 0.52
CA PRO A 190 2.63 3.79 0.04
C PRO A 190 1.11 3.79 -0.25
N TYR A 191 0.57 4.93 -0.68
CA TYR A 191 -0.83 5.13 -1.03
C TYR A 191 -0.93 5.85 -2.36
N GLY A 192 -1.85 5.45 -3.23
CA GLY A 192 -2.03 6.12 -4.49
C GLY A 192 -2.68 5.28 -5.57
N THR A 193 -2.78 5.86 -6.74
CA THR A 193 -3.43 5.25 -7.90
C THR A 193 -2.42 4.74 -8.93
N VAL A 194 -2.93 3.92 -9.84
CA VAL A 194 -2.25 3.49 -11.07
C VAL A 194 -3.14 3.86 -12.23
N SER A 195 -2.61 4.62 -13.18
CA SER A 195 -3.25 4.89 -14.46
C SER A 195 -2.64 4.03 -15.58
N CYS A 196 -3.43 3.77 -16.60
CA CYS A 196 -3.00 3.05 -17.80
C CYS A 196 -3.29 3.90 -19.03
N GLU A 197 -2.27 4.16 -19.85
CA GLU A 197 -2.45 4.77 -21.16
C GLU A 197 -2.96 3.69 -22.14
N ASN A 198 -4.26 3.74 -22.44
CA ASN A 198 -5.01 2.63 -23.04
C ASN A 198 -4.56 2.22 -24.45
N LYS A 199 -3.94 3.11 -25.22
CA LYS A 199 -3.69 2.90 -26.67
C LYS A 199 -2.72 1.75 -26.97
N ASP A 200 -1.76 1.52 -26.08
CA ASP A 200 -0.65 0.59 -26.32
C ASP A 200 -0.67 -0.60 -25.33
N CYS A 201 -1.66 -0.69 -24.44
CA CYS A 201 -1.78 -1.81 -23.52
C CYS A 201 -2.26 -3.06 -24.25
N THR A 202 -1.47 -4.13 -24.21
CA THR A 202 -1.78 -5.42 -24.85
C THR A 202 -2.47 -6.41 -23.90
N LEU A 203 -2.85 -6.00 -22.70
CA LEU A 203 -3.42 -6.85 -21.64
C LEU A 203 -2.61 -8.15 -21.41
N CYS A 204 -1.29 -8.06 -21.47
CA CYS A 204 -0.38 -9.21 -21.28
C CYS A 204 -0.34 -9.72 -19.82
N MET A 205 -0.99 -9.02 -18.88
CA MET A 205 -1.12 -9.35 -17.45
C MET A 205 0.20 -9.45 -16.68
N SER A 206 1.32 -8.99 -17.22
CA SER A 206 2.61 -8.96 -16.51
C SER A 206 2.54 -8.13 -15.22
N CYS A 207 1.81 -7.00 -15.25
CA CYS A 207 1.58 -6.14 -14.09
C CYS A 207 0.74 -6.82 -13.00
N VAL A 208 -0.22 -7.67 -13.37
CA VAL A 208 -1.02 -8.49 -12.44
C VAL A 208 -0.14 -9.56 -11.78
N ALA A 209 0.70 -10.23 -12.56
CA ALA A 209 1.56 -11.31 -12.08
C ALA A 209 2.58 -10.84 -11.03
N VAL A 210 3.06 -9.60 -11.12
CA VAL A 210 4.07 -9.05 -10.19
C VAL A 210 3.46 -8.25 -9.03
N CYS A 211 2.14 -8.02 -9.01
CA CYS A 211 1.50 -7.22 -7.97
C CYS A 211 1.43 -7.98 -6.64
N PRO A 212 2.19 -7.57 -5.59
CA PRO A 212 2.28 -8.34 -4.36
C PRO A 212 0.99 -8.32 -3.53
N THR A 213 0.19 -7.27 -3.69
CA THR A 213 -1.07 -7.07 -2.96
C THR A 213 -2.30 -7.42 -3.77
N ARG A 214 -2.13 -7.78 -5.05
CA ARG A 214 -3.21 -8.01 -6.01
C ARG A 214 -4.12 -6.78 -6.23
N ALA A 215 -3.62 -5.58 -5.95
CA ALA A 215 -4.30 -4.34 -6.30
C ALA A 215 -4.63 -4.28 -7.80
N LEU A 216 -3.73 -4.78 -8.65
CA LEU A 216 -3.99 -5.05 -10.07
C LEU A 216 -4.42 -6.51 -10.23
N HIS A 217 -5.56 -6.72 -10.89
CA HIS A 217 -6.13 -8.06 -11.10
C HIS A 217 -7.02 -8.11 -12.34
N THR A 218 -7.42 -9.31 -12.72
CA THR A 218 -8.45 -9.59 -13.73
C THR A 218 -9.47 -10.56 -13.15
N ASP A 219 -10.72 -10.50 -13.60
CA ASP A 219 -11.76 -11.45 -13.20
C ASP A 219 -11.84 -12.68 -14.13
N GLY A 220 -11.09 -12.68 -15.23
CA GLY A 220 -11.06 -13.76 -16.20
C GLY A 220 -12.32 -13.89 -17.06
N GLN A 221 -13.29 -12.98 -16.93
CA GLN A 221 -14.55 -13.01 -17.72
C GLN A 221 -14.40 -12.26 -19.04
N SER A 222 -13.64 -11.18 -19.03
CA SER A 222 -13.34 -10.37 -20.21
C SER A 222 -11.88 -9.94 -20.21
N PRO A 223 -11.30 -9.57 -21.37
CA PRO A 223 -9.98 -8.97 -21.43
C PRO A 223 -10.00 -7.58 -20.77
N SER A 224 -9.79 -7.55 -19.46
CA SER A 224 -9.81 -6.32 -18.67
C SER A 224 -8.76 -6.34 -17.57
N LEU A 225 -8.19 -5.16 -17.32
CA LEU A 225 -7.30 -4.88 -16.21
C LEU A 225 -8.04 -4.05 -15.17
N LYS A 226 -8.18 -4.59 -13.97
CA LYS A 226 -8.87 -3.96 -12.85
C LYS A 226 -7.89 -3.54 -11.77
N PHE A 227 -8.25 -2.51 -11.03
CA PHE A 227 -7.43 -1.92 -9.99
C PHE A 227 -8.26 -1.56 -8.75
N VAL A 228 -7.73 -1.87 -7.56
CA VAL A 228 -8.27 -1.43 -6.26
C VAL A 228 -7.24 -0.52 -5.60
N GLU A 229 -7.57 0.76 -5.45
CA GLU A 229 -6.65 1.77 -4.94
C GLU A 229 -6.24 1.50 -3.49
N GLN A 230 -7.16 1.06 -2.64
CA GLN A 230 -6.88 0.75 -1.24
C GLN A 230 -5.77 -0.29 -1.06
N ASP A 231 -5.62 -1.22 -1.99
CA ASP A 231 -4.64 -2.30 -1.90
C ASP A 231 -3.29 -1.95 -2.52
N CYS A 232 -3.19 -0.83 -3.24
CA CYS A 232 -1.96 -0.41 -3.90
C CYS A 232 -0.96 0.19 -2.91
N ILE A 233 0.26 -0.34 -2.91
CA ILE A 233 1.37 0.11 -2.05
C ILE A 233 2.42 0.95 -2.78
N GLN A 234 2.12 1.42 -3.98
CA GLN A 234 3.00 2.29 -4.79
C GLN A 234 4.44 1.74 -4.98
N CYS A 235 4.60 0.41 -5.04
CA CYS A 235 5.93 -0.24 -5.09
C CYS A 235 6.64 -0.15 -6.45
N GLY A 236 5.97 0.27 -7.52
CA GLY A 236 6.53 0.45 -8.86
C GLY A 236 6.83 -0.84 -9.64
N LEU A 237 6.49 -2.03 -9.10
CA LEU A 237 6.75 -3.29 -9.80
C LEU A 237 5.97 -3.41 -11.11
N CYS A 238 4.73 -2.94 -11.13
CA CYS A 238 3.88 -2.98 -12.32
C CYS A 238 4.40 -2.10 -13.47
N GLU A 239 4.93 -0.91 -13.17
CA GLU A 239 5.58 -0.04 -14.18
C GLU A 239 6.81 -0.72 -14.78
N LYS A 240 7.65 -1.31 -13.91
CA LYS A 240 8.90 -1.99 -14.33
C LYS A 240 8.62 -3.26 -15.14
N ALA A 241 7.54 -3.97 -14.84
CA ALA A 241 7.16 -5.21 -15.52
C ALA A 241 6.39 -4.96 -16.82
N CYS A 242 5.90 -3.76 -17.07
CA CYS A 242 5.13 -3.44 -18.25
C CYS A 242 6.06 -3.32 -19.49
N PRO A 243 5.95 -4.22 -20.47
CA PRO A 243 6.78 -4.16 -21.67
C PRO A 243 6.45 -2.95 -22.55
N GLU A 244 5.20 -2.49 -22.51
CA GLU A 244 4.70 -1.36 -23.29
C GLU A 244 4.85 -0.01 -22.56
N LYS A 245 5.22 -0.02 -21.25
CA LYS A 245 5.47 1.18 -20.41
C LYS A 245 4.27 2.13 -20.33
N VAL A 246 3.07 1.59 -20.27
CA VAL A 246 1.79 2.34 -20.26
C VAL A 246 1.22 2.58 -18.87
N LEU A 247 1.87 2.10 -17.82
CA LEU A 247 1.43 2.29 -16.45
C LEU A 247 2.17 3.43 -15.78
N THR A 248 1.45 4.26 -15.04
CA THR A 248 2.00 5.37 -14.25
C THR A 248 1.42 5.35 -12.86
N LEU A 249 2.30 5.43 -11.86
CA LEU A 249 1.93 5.54 -10.45
C LEU A 249 1.82 7.01 -10.05
N THR A 250 0.78 7.32 -9.27
CA THR A 250 0.59 8.66 -8.69
C THR A 250 0.30 8.51 -7.21
N PRO A 251 1.26 8.86 -6.31
CA PRO A 251 1.04 8.88 -4.86
C PRO A 251 -0.05 9.88 -4.50
N ARG A 252 -1.10 9.42 -3.83
CA ARG A 252 -2.22 10.25 -3.40
C ARG A 252 -3.01 9.57 -2.29
N MET A 253 -3.80 10.36 -1.56
CA MET A 253 -4.87 9.85 -0.71
C MET A 253 -6.21 10.15 -1.37
N ASN A 254 -7.02 9.12 -1.55
CA ASN A 254 -8.44 9.26 -1.88
C ASN A 254 -9.24 9.03 -0.59
N TRP A 255 -9.85 10.08 -0.07
CA TRP A 255 -10.62 10.04 1.18
C TRP A 255 -12.01 9.41 1.01
N VAL A 256 -12.48 9.24 -0.22
CA VAL A 256 -13.77 8.56 -0.50
C VAL A 256 -13.56 7.05 -0.42
N LYS A 257 -13.96 6.48 0.72
CA LYS A 257 -13.77 5.05 1.05
C LYS A 257 -14.33 4.13 -0.02
N GLU A 258 -15.54 4.39 -0.49
CA GLU A 258 -16.25 3.57 -1.46
C GLU A 258 -15.52 3.54 -2.82
N GLU A 259 -14.91 4.65 -3.23
CA GLU A 259 -14.12 4.72 -4.46
C GLU A 259 -12.81 3.97 -4.31
N ARG A 260 -12.11 4.17 -3.17
CA ARG A 260 -10.83 3.55 -2.89
C ARG A 260 -10.92 2.03 -2.81
N GLN A 261 -12.04 1.50 -2.29
CA GLN A 261 -12.30 0.06 -2.15
C GLN A 261 -12.85 -0.59 -3.40
N LYS A 262 -13.40 0.20 -4.31
CA LYS A 262 -14.02 -0.31 -5.53
C LYS A 262 -12.98 -0.76 -6.55
N ALA A 263 -13.16 -1.96 -7.10
CA ALA A 263 -12.42 -2.37 -8.27
C ALA A 263 -12.87 -1.54 -9.49
N VAL A 264 -11.96 -0.76 -10.06
CA VAL A 264 -12.20 0.04 -11.26
C VAL A 264 -11.51 -0.61 -12.46
N VAL A 265 -12.16 -0.58 -13.62
CA VAL A 265 -11.55 -1.01 -14.88
C VAL A 265 -10.63 0.12 -15.37
N ILE A 266 -9.32 -0.12 -15.41
CA ILE A 266 -8.35 0.87 -15.90
C ILE A 266 -7.97 0.64 -17.36
N HIS A 267 -8.24 -0.55 -17.88
CA HIS A 267 -8.18 -0.88 -19.31
C HIS A 267 -9.03 -2.09 -19.63
N GLU A 268 -9.73 -2.05 -20.77
CA GLU A 268 -10.45 -3.20 -21.32
C GLU A 268 -10.48 -3.13 -22.84
N GLU A 269 -10.61 -4.28 -23.47
CA GLU A 269 -10.77 -4.38 -24.92
C GLU A 269 -11.64 -5.58 -25.32
N LYS A 270 -12.00 -5.59 -26.61
CA LYS A 270 -12.75 -6.71 -27.17
C LYS A 270 -11.86 -7.97 -27.20
N ALA A 271 -12.46 -9.12 -26.85
CA ALA A 271 -11.79 -10.40 -27.04
C ALA A 271 -11.68 -10.74 -28.52
N ALA A 272 -10.52 -11.26 -28.92
CA ALA A 272 -10.34 -11.89 -30.22
C ALA A 272 -11.16 -13.16 -30.29
N GLU A 273 -11.90 -13.33 -31.38
CA GLU A 273 -12.64 -14.54 -31.67
C GLU A 273 -11.78 -15.54 -32.47
N CYS A 274 -11.81 -16.80 -32.06
CA CYS A 274 -11.13 -17.87 -32.78
C CYS A 274 -11.62 -17.94 -34.24
N ILE A 275 -10.70 -17.85 -35.20
CA ILE A 275 -11.07 -17.89 -36.65
C ILE A 275 -11.73 -19.18 -37.08
N ARG A 276 -11.66 -20.27 -36.27
CA ARG A 276 -12.24 -21.57 -36.58
C ARG A 276 -13.60 -21.84 -35.89
N CYS A 277 -13.68 -21.54 -34.57
CA CYS A 277 -14.89 -21.88 -33.77
C CYS A 277 -15.60 -20.66 -33.19
N HIS A 278 -15.10 -19.45 -33.42
CA HIS A 278 -15.65 -18.17 -32.97
C HIS A 278 -15.73 -17.99 -31.45
N LYS A 279 -15.12 -18.90 -30.67
CA LYS A 279 -14.99 -18.73 -29.22
C LYS A 279 -14.06 -17.54 -28.91
N PRO A 280 -14.43 -16.57 -28.05
CA PRO A 280 -13.54 -15.55 -27.56
C PRO A 280 -12.46 -16.21 -26.71
N PHE A 281 -11.16 -15.80 -26.85
CA PHE A 281 -10.07 -16.52 -26.17
C PHE A 281 -8.89 -15.66 -25.71
N ALA A 282 -8.66 -14.50 -26.28
CA ALA A 282 -7.52 -13.63 -25.95
C ALA A 282 -7.85 -12.16 -26.21
N PRO A 283 -7.05 -11.20 -25.67
CA PRO A 283 -7.14 -9.79 -26.07
C PRO A 283 -6.85 -9.60 -27.56
N GLN A 284 -7.65 -8.77 -28.27
CA GLN A 284 -7.46 -8.55 -29.70
C GLN A 284 -6.09 -7.91 -30.00
N SER A 285 -5.69 -6.89 -29.22
CA SER A 285 -4.41 -6.21 -29.38
C SER A 285 -3.22 -7.17 -29.23
N MET A 286 -3.30 -8.14 -28.32
CA MET A 286 -2.27 -9.15 -28.14
C MET A 286 -2.13 -10.04 -29.39
N ILE A 287 -3.25 -10.49 -29.97
CA ILE A 287 -3.22 -11.29 -31.19
C ILE A 287 -2.61 -10.51 -32.34
N ASP A 288 -3.05 -9.27 -32.55
CA ASP A 288 -2.54 -8.38 -33.59
C ASP A 288 -1.03 -8.12 -33.43
N MET A 289 -0.58 -7.84 -32.20
CA MET A 289 0.82 -7.62 -31.87
C MET A 289 1.66 -8.88 -32.17
N LEU A 290 1.21 -10.05 -31.73
CA LEU A 290 1.93 -11.30 -31.97
C LEU A 290 2.02 -11.63 -33.46
N GLN A 291 0.92 -11.50 -34.22
CA GLN A 291 0.95 -11.71 -35.67
C GLN A 291 1.90 -10.77 -36.37
N ASN A 292 1.91 -9.47 -36.00
CA ASN A 292 2.80 -8.47 -36.59
C ASN A 292 4.28 -8.74 -36.25
N LYS A 293 4.60 -9.09 -35.01
CA LYS A 293 5.98 -9.37 -34.58
C LYS A 293 6.54 -10.66 -35.18
N LEU A 294 5.70 -11.67 -35.38
CA LEU A 294 6.12 -12.98 -35.88
C LEU A 294 6.09 -13.09 -37.40
N ARG A 295 5.41 -12.19 -38.09
CA ARG A 295 5.40 -12.15 -39.55
C ARG A 295 6.82 -11.88 -40.06
N GLY A 296 7.35 -12.81 -40.85
CA GLY A 296 8.74 -12.77 -41.35
C GLY A 296 9.78 -13.45 -40.45
N HIS A 297 9.39 -13.99 -39.31
CA HIS A 297 10.28 -14.83 -38.52
C HIS A 297 10.43 -16.22 -39.15
N SER A 298 11.64 -16.80 -39.11
CA SER A 298 11.97 -18.08 -39.81
C SER A 298 11.02 -19.26 -39.47
N HIS A 299 10.53 -19.32 -38.23
CA HIS A 299 9.58 -20.36 -37.78
C HIS A 299 8.11 -20.04 -38.09
N PHE A 300 7.81 -18.86 -38.60
CA PHE A 300 6.49 -18.38 -39.01
C PHE A 300 6.51 -17.94 -40.47
N SER A 301 7.17 -18.71 -41.30
CA SER A 301 7.42 -18.39 -42.73
C SER A 301 6.17 -18.58 -43.60
N ASP A 302 5.17 -19.33 -43.13
CA ASP A 302 3.94 -19.56 -43.86
C ASP A 302 2.73 -18.83 -43.22
N GLU A 303 1.75 -18.48 -44.02
CA GLU A 303 0.53 -17.80 -43.59
C GLU A 303 -0.31 -18.66 -42.61
N ALA A 304 -0.24 -20.01 -42.74
CA ALA A 304 -0.96 -20.91 -41.86
C ALA A 304 -0.40 -20.84 -40.42
N ALA A 305 0.90 -20.74 -40.25
CA ALA A 305 1.51 -20.55 -38.94
C ALA A 305 1.08 -19.24 -38.26
N ILE A 306 0.99 -18.15 -39.02
CA ILE A 306 0.49 -16.85 -38.55
C ILE A 306 -0.99 -16.92 -38.20
N ASN A 307 -1.83 -17.59 -39.02
CA ASN A 307 -3.26 -17.74 -38.78
C ASN A 307 -3.56 -18.58 -37.51
N ARG A 308 -2.73 -19.55 -37.19
CA ARG A 308 -2.85 -20.33 -35.95
C ARG A 308 -2.77 -19.49 -34.68
N ILE A 309 -2.11 -18.33 -34.72
CA ILE A 309 -2.07 -17.37 -33.59
C ILE A 309 -3.50 -16.86 -33.26
N ALA A 310 -4.34 -16.71 -34.29
CA ALA A 310 -5.74 -16.28 -34.15
C ALA A 310 -6.72 -17.47 -33.86
N MET A 311 -6.22 -18.65 -33.49
CA MET A 311 -7.04 -19.78 -33.05
C MET A 311 -6.95 -19.95 -31.53
N CYS A 312 -8.06 -20.36 -30.90
CA CYS A 312 -8.04 -20.80 -29.50
C CYS A 312 -7.19 -22.06 -29.34
N GLU A 313 -6.80 -22.38 -28.10
CA GLU A 313 -5.90 -23.50 -27.79
C GLU A 313 -6.36 -24.83 -28.41
N ASP A 314 -7.66 -25.16 -28.28
CA ASP A 314 -8.23 -26.41 -28.85
C ASP A 314 -8.11 -26.44 -30.38
N CYS A 315 -8.56 -25.38 -31.04
CA CYS A 315 -8.54 -25.29 -32.50
C CYS A 315 -7.12 -25.27 -33.06
N ARG A 316 -6.18 -24.66 -32.36
CA ARG A 316 -4.76 -24.64 -32.75
C ARG A 316 -4.15 -26.03 -32.75
N VAL A 317 -4.43 -26.81 -31.70
CA VAL A 317 -3.97 -28.19 -31.58
C VAL A 317 -4.55 -29.05 -32.69
N ILE A 318 -5.88 -28.96 -32.95
CA ILE A 318 -6.56 -29.72 -34.01
C ILE A 318 -5.97 -29.37 -35.38
N ASP A 319 -5.79 -28.09 -35.69
CA ASP A 319 -5.22 -27.62 -36.96
C ASP A 319 -3.76 -28.12 -37.16
N MET A 320 -2.98 -28.13 -36.10
CA MET A 320 -1.61 -28.69 -36.14
C MET A 320 -1.63 -30.19 -36.46
N PHE A 321 -2.50 -30.99 -35.82
CA PHE A 321 -2.62 -32.42 -36.10
C PHE A 321 -3.16 -32.72 -37.51
N GLU A 322 -4.13 -31.96 -37.98
CA GLU A 322 -4.65 -32.08 -39.36
C GLU A 322 -3.54 -31.77 -40.39
N SER A 323 -2.75 -30.71 -40.14
CA SER A 323 -1.62 -30.36 -41.03
C SER A 323 -0.54 -31.45 -41.05
N MET A 324 -0.23 -32.03 -39.87
CA MET A 324 0.73 -33.14 -39.75
C MET A 324 0.24 -34.42 -40.44
N ALA A 325 -1.05 -34.71 -40.34
CA ALA A 325 -1.65 -35.87 -41.02
C ALA A 325 -1.67 -35.71 -42.54
N ALA A 326 -1.83 -34.46 -43.04
CA ALA A 326 -1.84 -34.14 -44.46
C ALA A 326 -0.43 -34.19 -45.10
N ASP A 327 0.62 -33.75 -44.38
CA ASP A 327 2.03 -33.81 -44.80
C ASP A 327 2.96 -34.24 -43.63
N PRO A 328 3.08 -35.59 -43.39
CA PRO A 328 3.91 -36.13 -42.30
C PRO A 328 5.40 -35.77 -42.45
N MET A 329 5.87 -35.44 -43.65
CA MET A 329 7.26 -35.11 -43.93
C MET A 329 7.57 -33.63 -43.70
N SER A 330 6.58 -32.79 -43.47
CA SER A 330 6.77 -31.34 -43.22
C SER A 330 7.62 -31.04 -42.00
N GLN A 331 7.59 -31.94 -40.99
CA GLN A 331 8.41 -31.79 -39.76
C GLN A 331 9.89 -32.07 -39.96
N LEU A 332 10.28 -32.72 -41.04
CA LEU A 332 11.69 -33.04 -41.35
C LEU A 332 12.38 -31.93 -42.16
N LYS A 333 11.67 -30.83 -42.46
CA LYS A 333 12.19 -29.71 -43.24
C LYS A 333 12.78 -28.56 -42.37
N TYR A 334 12.98 -28.79 -41.05
CA TYR A 334 13.57 -27.82 -40.12
C TYR A 334 14.91 -28.33 -39.58
#